data_f65c067766e25883d8637d4798eea726
#
_entry.id   f65c067766e25883d8637d4798eea726
#
_cell.length_a   1.000
_cell.length_b   1.000
_cell.length_c   1.000
_cell.angle_alpha   90.00
_cell.angle_beta   90.00
_cell.angle_gamma   90.00
#
_symmetry.space_group_name_H-M   'P 1'
#
loop_
_entity.id
_entity.type
_entity.pdbx_description
1 polymer ?
#
loop_
_entity_poly.entity_id
_entity_poly.type
_entity_poly.pdbx_seq_one_letter_code
_entity_poly.pdbx_strand_id
1 'polypeptide(L)'
;VIPHITDRIKEFIKHDTSKEDFVICEIGGIVGDIESLPFVEAIRQFSNDIGKKNALFIHLTLVPYLKASDEIKTKPTQHSVKELRSIGIQPDIIICRSERPIPLDHRKKISLFCNVDIKNVIETVDVKTIYEAPISFFNQKLDIQVLNYFKLKSKKPAGFFDFNLK
;
A
#
# COMPACT_ATOMS: atom_id res chain seq x y z
N VAL A 1 3.37 -18.15 22.38
CA VAL A 1 3.51 -16.80 22.92
C VAL A 1 3.89 -15.85 21.79
N ILE A 2 3.31 -14.64 21.77
CA ILE A 2 3.43 -13.66 20.68
C ILE A 2 4.88 -13.38 20.24
N PRO A 3 5.88 -13.17 21.11
CA PRO A 3 7.26 -12.94 20.67
C PRO A 3 7.83 -14.07 19.81
N HIS A 4 7.54 -15.31 20.10
CA HIS A 4 8.02 -16.45 19.31
C HIS A 4 7.41 -16.46 17.90
N ILE A 5 6.14 -16.04 17.76
CA ILE A 5 5.44 -15.99 16.47
C ILE A 5 5.99 -14.82 15.64
N THR A 6 6.10 -13.64 16.23
CA THR A 6 6.62 -12.46 15.53
C THR A 6 8.08 -12.64 15.12
N ASP A 7 8.90 -13.27 15.94
CA ASP A 7 10.29 -13.57 15.61
C ASP A 7 10.40 -14.53 14.42
N ARG A 8 9.57 -15.57 14.37
CA ARG A 8 9.51 -16.49 13.23
C ARG A 8 9.08 -15.81 11.95
N ILE A 9 8.11 -14.92 12.01
CA ILE A 9 7.69 -14.13 10.85
C ILE A 9 8.83 -13.21 10.38
N LYS A 10 9.53 -12.55 11.29
CA LYS A 10 10.69 -11.72 10.98
C LYS A 10 11.86 -12.53 10.39
N GLU A 11 12.13 -13.73 10.90
CA GLU A 11 13.11 -14.66 10.33
C GLU A 11 12.73 -15.04 8.90
N PHE A 12 11.45 -15.37 8.67
CA PHE A 12 10.95 -15.70 7.33
C PHE A 12 11.16 -14.55 6.33
N ILE A 13 10.85 -13.30 6.73
CA ILE A 13 11.08 -12.13 5.88
C ILE A 13 12.55 -11.95 5.52
N LYS A 14 13.47 -12.27 6.45
CA LYS A 14 14.92 -12.16 6.23
C LYS A 14 15.52 -13.30 5.42
N HIS A 15 14.80 -14.42 5.29
CA HIS A 15 15.32 -15.61 4.64
C HIS A 15 15.64 -15.32 3.16
N ASP A 16 16.87 -15.62 2.75
CA ASP A 16 17.40 -15.50 1.38
C ASP A 16 17.25 -14.09 0.71
N THR A 17 17.08 -13.04 1.52
CA THR A 17 16.87 -11.67 1.00
C THR A 17 18.15 -10.82 0.93
N SER A 18 19.30 -11.36 1.31
CA SER A 18 20.55 -10.59 1.45
C SER A 18 21.13 -10.03 0.13
N LYS A 19 20.67 -10.53 -1.02
CA LYS A 19 21.11 -10.11 -2.35
C LYS A 19 20.11 -9.23 -3.08
N GLU A 20 18.94 -8.98 -2.47
CA GLU A 20 17.86 -8.27 -3.11
C GLU A 20 17.90 -6.77 -2.79
N ASP A 21 17.67 -5.94 -3.81
CA ASP A 21 17.56 -4.49 -3.65
C ASP A 21 16.27 -4.12 -2.92
N PHE A 22 15.17 -4.86 -3.18
CA PHE A 22 13.85 -4.69 -2.58
C PHE A 22 13.25 -6.04 -2.22
N VAL A 23 12.58 -6.07 -1.08
CA VAL A 23 11.74 -7.20 -0.64
C VAL A 23 10.32 -6.69 -0.47
N ILE A 24 9.37 -7.32 -1.15
CA ILE A 24 7.96 -7.00 -1.05
C ILE A 24 7.30 -8.09 -0.19
N CYS A 25 6.75 -7.68 0.96
CA CYS A 25 5.98 -8.56 1.84
C CYS A 25 4.51 -8.20 1.73
N GLU A 26 3.68 -9.15 1.34
CA GLU A 26 2.23 -8.99 1.32
C GLU A 26 1.64 -9.69 2.54
N ILE A 27 0.73 -9.00 3.25
CA ILE A 27 -0.05 -9.55 4.34
C ILE A 27 -1.50 -9.58 3.91
N GLY A 28 -2.04 -10.79 3.80
CA GLY A 28 -3.44 -11.00 3.46
C GLY A 28 -4.37 -10.71 4.63
N GLY A 29 -5.66 -10.62 4.33
CA GLY A 29 -6.71 -10.35 5.30
C GLY A 29 -6.99 -8.86 5.49
N ILE A 30 -7.92 -8.57 6.41
CA ILE A 30 -8.34 -7.20 6.75
C ILE A 30 -7.59 -6.76 8.00
N VAL A 31 -7.12 -5.51 8.01
CA VAL A 31 -6.50 -4.93 9.21
C VAL A 31 -7.53 -4.89 10.34
N GLY A 32 -7.17 -5.47 11.48
CA GLY A 32 -8.05 -5.63 12.64
C GLY A 32 -8.62 -7.04 12.79
N ASP A 33 -8.53 -7.89 11.78
CA ASP A 33 -8.90 -9.29 11.91
C ASP A 33 -7.91 -10.03 12.82
N ILE A 34 -8.43 -10.92 13.67
CA ILE A 34 -7.63 -11.65 14.64
C ILE A 34 -6.50 -12.46 13.98
N GLU A 35 -6.71 -12.93 12.76
CA GLU A 35 -5.74 -13.73 12.01
C GLU A 35 -4.55 -12.89 11.51
N SER A 36 -4.76 -11.62 11.22
CA SER A 36 -3.73 -10.71 10.69
C SER A 36 -2.86 -10.08 11.80
N LEU A 37 -3.35 -10.01 13.03
CA LEU A 37 -2.69 -9.31 14.13
C LEU A 37 -1.22 -9.72 14.37
N PRO A 38 -0.84 -11.01 14.41
CA PRO A 38 0.55 -11.41 14.62
C PRO A 38 1.47 -10.95 13.48
N PHE A 39 0.97 -10.94 12.26
CA PHE A 39 1.73 -10.52 11.08
C PHE A 39 1.92 -9.00 11.07
N VAL A 40 0.87 -8.24 11.34
CA VAL A 40 0.93 -6.78 11.42
C VAL A 40 1.85 -6.34 12.55
N GLU A 41 1.79 -7.00 13.72
CA GLU A 41 2.72 -6.73 14.81
C GLU A 41 4.17 -7.09 14.44
N ALA A 42 4.39 -8.22 13.75
CA ALA A 42 5.71 -8.61 13.30
C ALA A 42 6.35 -7.58 12.35
N ILE A 43 5.60 -7.08 11.37
CA ILE A 43 6.13 -6.06 10.44
C ILE A 43 6.35 -4.71 11.13
N ARG A 44 5.51 -4.36 12.10
CA ARG A 44 5.73 -3.15 12.92
C ARG A 44 7.06 -3.25 13.68
N GLN A 45 7.32 -4.36 14.35
CA GLN A 45 8.59 -4.63 15.01
C GLN A 45 9.75 -4.66 14.01
N PHE A 46 9.57 -5.37 12.90
CA PHE A 46 10.59 -5.49 11.87
C PHE A 46 11.03 -4.15 11.30
N SER A 47 10.08 -3.23 11.06
CA SER A 47 10.41 -1.88 10.59
C SER A 47 11.26 -1.10 11.59
N ASN A 48 11.08 -1.33 12.89
CA ASN A 48 11.94 -0.73 13.92
C ASN A 48 13.33 -1.38 13.92
N ASP A 49 13.40 -2.72 13.78
CA ASP A 49 14.66 -3.46 13.78
C ASP A 49 15.58 -3.05 12.63
N ILE A 50 15.04 -2.85 11.41
CA ILE A 50 15.80 -2.45 10.22
C ILE A 50 15.93 -0.92 10.08
N GLY A 51 15.24 -0.17 10.93
CA GLY A 51 15.11 1.28 10.87
C GLY A 51 14.00 1.74 9.92
N LYS A 52 13.12 2.60 10.39
CA LYS A 52 11.91 3.06 9.69
C LYS A 52 12.15 3.57 8.26
N LYS A 53 13.31 4.17 8.00
CA LYS A 53 13.69 4.64 6.66
C LYS A 53 13.90 3.53 5.63
N ASN A 54 14.05 2.29 6.08
CA ASN A 54 14.26 1.10 5.25
C ASN A 54 12.98 0.27 5.08
N ALA A 55 11.86 0.71 5.63
CA ALA A 55 10.56 0.05 5.50
C ALA A 55 9.52 1.05 4.99
N LEU A 56 8.82 0.69 3.93
CA LEU A 56 7.72 1.46 3.34
C LEU A 56 6.43 0.70 3.55
N PHE A 57 5.42 1.36 4.11
CA PHE A 57 4.09 0.77 4.32
C PHE A 57 3.12 1.24 3.26
N ILE A 58 2.68 0.29 2.42
CA ILE A 58 1.64 0.50 1.42
C ILE A 58 0.36 -0.16 1.93
N HIS A 59 -0.70 0.63 2.10
CA HIS A 59 -2.00 0.12 2.55
C HIS A 59 -2.98 0.07 1.39
N LEU A 60 -3.47 -1.13 1.08
CA LEU A 60 -4.48 -1.34 0.05
C LEU A 60 -5.87 -1.29 0.69
N THR A 61 -6.75 -0.43 0.16
CA THR A 61 -8.12 -0.25 0.67
C THR A 61 -9.15 -0.31 -0.44
N LEU A 62 -10.39 -0.61 -0.07
CA LEU A 62 -11.54 -0.48 -0.95
C LEU A 62 -12.22 0.87 -0.72
N VAL A 63 -12.47 1.58 -1.80
CA VAL A 63 -13.29 2.80 -1.84
C VAL A 63 -14.59 2.46 -2.59
N PRO A 64 -15.65 2.04 -1.87
CA PRO A 64 -16.85 1.53 -2.50
C PRO A 64 -17.66 2.66 -3.16
N TYR A 65 -18.26 2.33 -4.30
CA TYR A 65 -19.27 3.12 -4.96
C TYR A 65 -20.66 2.55 -4.67
N LEU A 66 -21.54 3.38 -4.14
CA LEU A 66 -22.92 3.00 -3.85
C LEU A 66 -23.83 3.41 -5.00
N LYS A 67 -24.24 2.45 -5.82
CA LYS A 67 -25.09 2.66 -7.01
C LYS A 67 -26.44 3.34 -6.65
N ALA A 68 -27.01 3.01 -5.50
CA ALA A 68 -28.31 3.54 -5.10
C ALA A 68 -28.30 5.05 -4.78
N SER A 69 -27.19 5.57 -4.30
CA SER A 69 -27.01 6.99 -3.96
C SER A 69 -26.07 7.75 -4.89
N ASP A 70 -25.53 7.07 -5.92
CA ASP A 70 -24.53 7.60 -6.85
C ASP A 70 -23.34 8.25 -6.10
N GLU A 71 -22.81 7.56 -5.08
CA GLU A 71 -21.86 8.15 -4.16
C GLU A 71 -20.65 7.23 -3.90
N ILE A 72 -19.46 7.82 -3.93
CA ILE A 72 -18.22 7.17 -3.47
C ILE A 72 -18.05 7.38 -1.97
N LYS A 73 -17.78 6.31 -1.23
CA LYS A 73 -17.60 6.34 0.22
C LYS A 73 -16.12 6.24 0.62
N THR A 74 -15.59 7.28 1.23
CA THR A 74 -14.20 7.31 1.73
C THR A 74 -14.07 6.84 3.18
N LYS A 75 -15.16 6.75 3.94
CA LYS A 75 -15.13 6.34 5.35
C LYS A 75 -14.52 4.95 5.59
N PRO A 76 -14.80 3.91 4.78
CA PRO A 76 -14.17 2.59 4.98
C PRO A 76 -12.64 2.66 4.96
N THR A 77 -12.06 3.40 4.00
CA THR A 77 -10.62 3.64 3.93
C THR A 77 -10.09 4.35 5.18
N GLN A 78 -10.79 5.40 5.64
CA GLN A 78 -10.41 6.13 6.85
C GLN A 78 -10.43 5.23 8.09
N HIS A 79 -11.44 4.36 8.22
CA HIS A 79 -11.53 3.37 9.30
C HIS A 79 -10.39 2.37 9.25
N SER A 80 -10.11 1.78 8.09
CA SER A 80 -9.04 0.81 7.92
C SER A 80 -7.67 1.40 8.28
N VAL A 81 -7.40 2.65 7.85
CA VAL A 81 -6.16 3.35 8.22
C VAL A 81 -6.12 3.67 9.72
N LYS A 82 -7.26 4.02 10.33
CA LYS A 82 -7.34 4.26 11.78
C LYS A 82 -6.98 2.99 12.56
N GLU A 83 -7.49 1.84 12.16
CA GLU A 83 -7.15 0.55 12.76
C GLU A 83 -5.65 0.23 12.61
N LEU A 84 -5.07 0.41 11.42
CA LEU A 84 -3.64 0.23 11.20
C LEU A 84 -2.80 1.14 12.11
N ARG A 85 -3.21 2.40 12.25
CA ARG A 85 -2.54 3.36 13.14
C ARG A 85 -2.66 3.00 14.62
N SER A 86 -3.77 2.39 15.05
CA SER A 86 -3.94 1.93 16.44
C SER A 86 -2.95 0.84 16.81
N ILE A 87 -2.47 0.06 15.82
CA ILE A 87 -1.40 -0.94 15.99
C ILE A 87 0.00 -0.30 15.95
N GLY A 88 0.10 0.99 15.60
CA GLY A 88 1.36 1.72 15.55
C GLY A 88 2.01 1.81 14.17
N ILE A 89 1.26 1.54 13.09
CA ILE A 89 1.73 1.68 11.71
C ILE A 89 1.02 2.86 11.06
N GLN A 90 1.78 3.85 10.58
CA GLN A 90 1.30 4.90 9.69
C GLN A 90 1.61 4.47 8.26
N PRO A 91 0.61 4.33 7.36
CA PRO A 91 0.91 4.05 5.96
C PRO A 91 1.60 5.26 5.31
N ASP A 92 2.57 4.97 4.44
CA ASP A 92 3.28 5.98 3.64
C ASP A 92 2.57 6.21 2.31
N ILE A 93 1.95 5.16 1.77
CA ILE A 93 1.19 5.18 0.52
C ILE A 93 -0.14 4.45 0.77
N ILE A 94 -1.23 4.98 0.22
CA ILE A 94 -2.53 4.32 0.21
C ILE A 94 -2.91 4.03 -1.25
N ILE A 95 -3.19 2.75 -1.55
CA ILE A 95 -3.76 2.34 -2.82
C ILE A 95 -5.25 2.12 -2.63
N CYS A 96 -6.05 2.92 -3.33
CA CYS A 96 -7.50 2.93 -3.24
C CYS A 96 -8.10 2.18 -4.42
N ARG A 97 -8.56 0.95 -4.22
CA ARG A 97 -9.33 0.23 -5.22
C ARG A 97 -10.74 0.75 -5.30
N SER A 98 -11.25 0.99 -6.51
CA SER A 98 -12.61 1.48 -6.76
C SER A 98 -13.15 0.98 -8.10
N GLU A 99 -14.46 0.81 -8.22
CA GLU A 99 -15.13 0.51 -9.50
C GLU A 99 -15.08 1.68 -10.49
N ARG A 100 -14.88 2.91 -10.00
CA ARG A 100 -14.88 4.16 -10.78
C ARG A 100 -13.74 5.06 -10.37
N PRO A 101 -13.30 6.00 -11.23
CA PRO A 101 -12.32 7.02 -10.87
C PRO A 101 -12.74 7.77 -9.61
N ILE A 102 -11.80 7.98 -8.70
CA ILE A 102 -12.02 8.68 -7.44
C ILE A 102 -11.80 10.19 -7.67
N PRO A 103 -12.83 11.04 -7.50
CA PRO A 103 -12.69 12.48 -7.66
C PRO A 103 -11.58 13.07 -6.77
N LEU A 104 -10.96 14.16 -7.23
CA LEU A 104 -9.83 14.77 -6.53
C LEU A 104 -10.18 15.23 -5.10
N ASP A 105 -11.38 15.72 -4.88
CA ASP A 105 -11.87 16.12 -3.55
C ASP A 105 -11.97 14.94 -2.59
N HIS A 106 -12.39 13.76 -3.06
CA HIS A 106 -12.39 12.53 -2.28
C HIS A 106 -10.97 12.06 -1.96
N ARG A 107 -10.04 12.15 -2.92
CA ARG A 107 -8.62 11.83 -2.67
C ARG A 107 -7.99 12.80 -1.66
N LYS A 108 -8.30 14.10 -1.76
CA LYS A 108 -7.91 15.11 -0.76
C LYS A 108 -8.46 14.77 0.63
N LYS A 109 -9.71 14.31 0.71
CA LYS A 109 -10.33 13.88 1.96
C LYS A 109 -9.62 12.67 2.55
N ILE A 110 -9.31 11.65 1.74
CA ILE A 110 -8.52 10.49 2.19
C ILE A 110 -7.15 10.95 2.69
N SER A 111 -6.43 11.74 1.90
CA SER A 111 -5.13 12.32 2.27
C SER A 111 -5.17 12.99 3.65
N LEU A 112 -6.13 13.88 3.86
CA LEU A 112 -6.27 14.63 5.11
C LEU A 112 -6.55 13.71 6.32
N PHE A 113 -7.55 12.83 6.21
CA PHE A 113 -7.95 12.00 7.35
C PHE A 113 -7.01 10.83 7.63
N CYS A 114 -6.30 10.36 6.61
CA CYS A 114 -5.32 9.28 6.75
C CYS A 114 -3.90 9.79 7.03
N ASN A 115 -3.68 11.10 7.04
CA ASN A 115 -2.37 11.73 7.25
C ASN A 115 -1.31 11.20 6.25
N VAL A 116 -1.67 11.20 4.97
CA VAL A 116 -0.80 10.79 3.85
C VAL A 116 -0.80 11.90 2.82
N ASP A 117 0.35 12.20 2.24
CA ASP A 117 0.45 13.22 1.17
C ASP A 117 -0.47 12.84 -0.01
N ILE A 118 -1.14 13.83 -0.60
CA ILE A 118 -2.09 13.59 -1.72
C ILE A 118 -1.45 12.84 -2.90
N LYS A 119 -0.17 13.04 -3.17
CA LYS A 119 0.58 12.32 -4.21
C LYS A 119 0.77 10.83 -3.91
N ASN A 120 0.61 10.44 -2.66
CA ASN A 120 0.71 9.06 -2.17
C ASN A 120 -0.66 8.40 -2.00
N VAL A 121 -1.75 9.07 -2.38
CA VAL A 121 -3.08 8.49 -2.49
C VAL A 121 -3.29 8.07 -3.95
N ILE A 122 -3.00 6.81 -4.23
CA ILE A 122 -3.03 6.20 -5.56
C ILE A 122 -4.39 5.52 -5.76
N GLU A 123 -5.07 5.83 -6.86
CA GLU A 123 -6.27 5.08 -7.21
C GLU A 123 -5.95 3.87 -8.09
N THR A 124 -6.71 2.80 -7.93
CA THR A 124 -6.73 1.70 -8.87
C THR A 124 -8.18 1.37 -9.20
N VAL A 125 -8.57 1.78 -10.40
CA VAL A 125 -9.91 1.46 -10.95
C VAL A 125 -9.89 0.03 -11.45
N ASP A 126 -10.99 -0.68 -11.25
CA ASP A 126 -11.14 -2.04 -11.77
C ASP A 126 -10.89 -2.06 -13.29
N VAL A 127 -9.97 -2.91 -13.69
CA VAL A 127 -9.50 -3.04 -15.07
C VAL A 127 -9.99 -4.34 -15.71
N LYS A 128 -10.00 -4.41 -17.04
CA LYS A 128 -10.44 -5.63 -17.75
C LYS A 128 -9.47 -6.78 -17.57
N THR A 129 -8.19 -6.49 -17.46
CA THR A 129 -7.13 -7.46 -17.27
C THR A 129 -6.12 -6.96 -16.23
N ILE A 130 -5.58 -7.86 -15.41
CA ILE A 130 -4.62 -7.53 -14.36
C ILE A 130 -3.35 -6.84 -14.91
N TYR A 131 -3.04 -7.05 -16.20
CA TYR A 131 -1.86 -6.43 -16.84
C TYR A 131 -2.00 -4.92 -17.06
N GLU A 132 -3.21 -4.37 -16.95
CA GLU A 132 -3.45 -2.92 -17.04
C GLU A 132 -3.15 -2.21 -15.71
N ALA A 133 -3.20 -2.90 -14.57
CA ALA A 133 -2.97 -2.31 -13.26
C ALA A 133 -1.56 -1.70 -13.10
N PRO A 134 -0.46 -2.36 -13.51
CA PRO A 134 0.87 -1.76 -13.48
C PRO A 134 1.00 -0.47 -14.30
N ILE A 135 0.29 -0.39 -15.43
CA ILE A 135 0.27 0.81 -16.29
C ILE A 135 -0.41 1.96 -15.54
N SER A 136 -1.53 1.69 -14.86
CA SER A 136 -2.21 2.68 -14.02
C SER A 136 -1.31 3.19 -12.91
N PHE A 137 -0.59 2.32 -12.21
CA PHE A 137 0.35 2.69 -11.15
C PHE A 137 1.52 3.53 -11.68
N PHE A 138 2.07 3.17 -12.83
CA PHE A 138 3.12 3.94 -13.47
C PHE A 138 2.67 5.35 -13.85
N ASN A 139 1.48 5.47 -14.47
CA ASN A 139 0.92 6.77 -14.84
C ASN A 139 0.69 7.69 -13.63
N GLN A 140 0.42 7.12 -12.46
CA GLN A 140 0.28 7.84 -11.20
C GLN A 140 1.61 7.99 -10.45
N LYS A 141 2.73 7.53 -11.03
CA LYS A 141 4.09 7.68 -10.49
C LYS A 141 4.30 6.96 -9.14
N LEU A 142 3.64 5.82 -8.95
CA LEU A 142 3.82 5.00 -7.74
C LEU A 142 5.28 4.58 -7.58
N ASP A 143 5.94 4.15 -8.65
CA ASP A 143 7.36 3.82 -8.71
C ASP A 143 8.25 4.98 -8.23
N ILE A 144 7.96 6.19 -8.69
CA ILE A 144 8.69 7.40 -8.29
C ILE A 144 8.48 7.70 -6.79
N GLN A 145 7.26 7.51 -6.26
CA GLN A 145 7.00 7.72 -4.83
C GLN A 145 7.79 6.71 -3.97
N VAL A 146 7.85 5.45 -4.39
CA VAL A 146 8.64 4.40 -3.71
C VAL A 146 10.13 4.74 -3.74
N LEU A 147 10.68 5.08 -4.91
CA LEU A 147 12.09 5.44 -5.05
C LEU A 147 12.45 6.69 -4.24
N ASN A 148 11.58 7.70 -4.25
CA ASN A 148 11.77 8.92 -3.45
C ASN A 148 11.79 8.64 -1.95
N TYR A 149 10.93 7.73 -1.48
CA TYR A 149 10.92 7.34 -0.07
C TYR A 149 12.28 6.78 0.36
N PHE A 150 12.84 5.87 -0.43
CA PHE A 150 14.15 5.28 -0.16
C PHE A 150 15.34 6.16 -0.60
N LYS A 151 15.08 7.39 -1.09
CA LYS A 151 16.10 8.32 -1.62
C LYS A 151 16.95 7.73 -2.74
N LEU A 152 16.34 6.89 -3.56
CA LEU A 152 16.97 6.27 -4.73
C LEU A 152 16.68 7.10 -5.98
N LYS A 153 17.66 7.12 -6.91
CA LYS A 153 17.47 7.77 -8.20
C LYS A 153 16.72 6.84 -9.15
N SER A 154 15.69 7.35 -9.81
CA SER A 154 15.04 6.64 -10.91
C SER A 154 16.00 6.49 -12.08
N LYS A 155 16.20 5.26 -12.56
CA LYS A 155 16.68 5.01 -13.92
C LYS A 155 15.46 4.89 -14.82
N LYS A 156 15.52 5.37 -16.07
CA LYS A 156 14.42 5.13 -17.02
C LYS A 156 14.15 3.62 -17.08
N PRO A 157 12.90 3.17 -16.92
CA PRO A 157 12.61 1.75 -17.03
C PRO A 157 13.02 1.27 -18.43
N ALA A 158 13.81 0.23 -18.49
CA ALA A 158 14.21 -0.35 -19.76
C ALA A 158 13.00 -1.09 -20.36
N GLY A 159 12.38 -0.50 -21.39
CA GLY A 159 11.55 -1.22 -22.35
C GLY A 159 10.26 -1.90 -21.87
N PHE A 160 9.86 -1.76 -20.61
CA PHE A 160 8.73 -2.51 -20.05
C PHE A 160 7.34 -1.95 -20.42
N PHE A 161 7.27 -0.75 -20.98
CA PHE A 161 6.01 -0.03 -21.20
C PHE A 161 5.69 0.23 -22.68
N ASP A 162 6.37 -0.41 -23.62
CA ASP A 162 6.01 -0.42 -25.04
C ASP A 162 4.92 -1.47 -25.37
N PHE A 163 4.08 -1.82 -24.41
CA PHE A 163 2.85 -2.56 -24.70
C PHE A 163 1.84 -1.59 -25.33
N ASN A 164 1.98 -1.34 -26.63
CA ASN A 164 0.85 -0.96 -27.46
C ASN A 164 -0.18 -2.09 -27.39
N LEU A 165 -1.09 -2.03 -26.44
CA LEU A 165 -2.31 -2.82 -26.44
C LEU A 165 -3.15 -2.33 -27.65
N LYS A 166 -2.93 -2.96 -28.81
CA LYS A 166 -3.82 -2.85 -29.96
C LYS A 166 -5.05 -3.70 -29.74
#